data_fff4e2ceec1745f3969575c69c36590d
#
_entry.id   fff4e2ceec1745f3969575c69c36590d
#
_cell.length_a   1.000
_cell.length_b   1.000
_cell.length_c   1.000
_cell.angle_alpha   90.00
_cell.angle_beta   90.00
_cell.angle_gamma   90.00
#
_symmetry.space_group_name_H-M   'P 1'
#
loop_
_entity.id
_entity.type
_entity.pdbx_description
1 polymer ?
#
loop_
_entity_poly.entity_id
_entity_poly.type
_entity_poly.pdbx_seq_one_letter_code
_entity_poly.pdbx_strand_id
1 'polypeptide(L)'
;MRLNAAASGRVGMGVDVHRRRWLAQAGQAVVALAAASGGLAHASQYDDYVRAIISDNERAMVNLIFRGFDPNTRDTRGRPGLVAALHQGSLGVFDVLLKSPGIKVNEASQQGETPLMMACIKGHLDLAKELIRRGADVNRPGWTPLHYATSADLPKTLDIVKLLLDNSAYIDADSPNGTTPLMLAAQYSSEAVVDLLIKEGADVILRNQRGFTAADFAQQVDRQYMVDKLTKAIKAERKTQPSRGSW
;
A
#
# COMPACT_ATOMS: atom_id res chain seq x y z
N MET A 1 28.96 -24.50 -47.39
CA MET A 1 27.59 -24.79 -47.01
C MET A 1 27.23 -23.89 -45.82
N ARG A 2 26.12 -23.24 -45.90
CA ARG A 2 25.79 -21.97 -45.23
C ARG A 2 25.64 -22.04 -43.70
N LEU A 3 26.36 -21.16 -43.01
CA LEU A 3 26.18 -20.72 -41.65
C LEU A 3 24.92 -19.85 -41.54
N ASN A 4 24.09 -20.11 -40.53
CA ASN A 4 23.10 -19.13 -40.10
C ASN A 4 23.32 -18.81 -38.61
N ALA A 5 23.69 -17.57 -38.37
CA ALA A 5 23.80 -16.97 -37.05
C ALA A 5 22.41 -16.52 -36.58
N ALA A 6 22.02 -16.92 -35.37
CA ALA A 6 20.84 -16.44 -34.72
C ALA A 6 21.19 -15.32 -33.75
N ALA A 7 20.42 -14.24 -33.85
CA ALA A 7 20.61 -12.97 -33.18
C ALA A 7 20.23 -13.02 -31.69
N SER A 8 21.11 -12.45 -30.87
CA SER A 8 20.83 -12.10 -29.50
C SER A 8 19.89 -10.88 -29.43
N GLY A 9 18.65 -11.07 -29.02
CA GLY A 9 17.70 -10.00 -28.74
C GLY A 9 18.01 -9.32 -27.41
N ARG A 10 18.31 -8.04 -27.45
CA ARG A 10 18.42 -7.15 -26.29
C ARG A 10 17.04 -6.89 -25.72
N VAL A 11 16.81 -7.32 -24.50
CA VAL A 11 15.71 -6.85 -23.65
C VAL A 11 16.29 -5.82 -22.70
N GLY A 12 16.01 -4.55 -22.92
CA GLY A 12 16.43 -3.50 -22.01
C GLY A 12 16.32 -2.12 -22.64
N MET A 13 15.11 -1.57 -22.75
CA MET A 13 14.82 -0.14 -22.94
C MET A 13 13.30 0.11 -22.97
N GLY A 14 12.61 -0.14 -21.88
CA GLY A 14 11.18 0.18 -21.75
C GLY A 14 10.82 1.16 -20.65
N VAL A 15 11.73 1.43 -19.73
CA VAL A 15 11.41 2.16 -18.49
C VAL A 15 11.71 3.67 -18.59
N ASP A 16 12.62 4.06 -19.48
CA ASP A 16 13.12 5.44 -19.56
C ASP A 16 12.26 6.37 -20.45
N VAL A 17 11.54 5.81 -21.41
CA VAL A 17 10.70 6.59 -22.34
C VAL A 17 9.41 7.09 -21.66
N HIS A 18 8.85 6.31 -20.72
CA HIS A 18 7.69 6.74 -19.94
C HIS A 18 8.04 7.83 -18.94
N ARG A 19 9.23 7.79 -18.35
CA ARG A 19 9.70 8.81 -17.40
C ARG A 19 9.93 10.16 -18.06
N ARG A 20 10.49 10.19 -19.26
CA ARG A 20 10.76 11.43 -20.02
C ARG A 20 9.50 12.04 -20.64
N ARG A 21 8.54 11.22 -21.10
CA ARG A 21 7.24 11.71 -21.58
C ARG A 21 6.39 12.30 -20.44
N TRP A 22 6.57 11.78 -19.25
CA TRP A 22 5.84 12.23 -18.05
C TRP A 22 6.28 13.62 -17.57
N LEU A 23 7.59 13.93 -17.65
CA LEU A 23 8.15 15.26 -17.32
C LEU A 23 7.79 16.33 -18.34
N ALA A 24 7.59 15.95 -19.61
CA ALA A 24 7.19 16.90 -20.66
C ALA A 24 5.70 17.24 -20.67
N GLN A 25 4.82 16.35 -20.20
CA GLN A 25 3.38 16.59 -20.15
C GLN A 25 2.92 17.29 -18.87
N ALA A 26 3.70 17.27 -17.80
CA ALA A 26 3.42 18.02 -16.58
C ALA A 26 3.65 19.53 -16.73
N GLY A 27 4.35 19.95 -17.79
CA GLY A 27 4.70 21.36 -18.02
C GLY A 27 3.75 22.17 -18.91
N GLN A 28 2.76 21.55 -19.54
CA GLN A 28 1.95 22.24 -20.57
C GLN A 28 0.45 22.36 -20.31
N ALA A 29 -0.06 21.95 -19.17
CA ALA A 29 -1.50 21.98 -18.88
C ALA A 29 -1.96 23.03 -17.86
N VAL A 30 -1.16 24.06 -17.56
CA VAL A 30 -1.58 25.12 -16.64
C VAL A 30 -1.19 26.50 -17.20
N VAL A 31 -1.78 26.88 -18.31
CA VAL A 31 -1.90 28.30 -18.70
C VAL A 31 -3.23 28.48 -19.45
N ALA A 32 -4.31 28.66 -18.70
CA ALA A 32 -5.46 29.42 -19.20
C ALA A 32 -6.36 29.85 -18.04
N LEU A 33 -6.50 31.14 -17.87
CA LEU A 33 -7.51 31.93 -17.16
C LEU A 33 -7.56 31.83 -15.62
N ALA A 34 -6.92 32.80 -14.96
CA ALA A 34 -7.40 33.32 -13.69
C ALA A 34 -7.16 34.83 -13.66
N ALA A 35 -8.14 35.60 -14.11
CA ALA A 35 -8.28 37.03 -13.81
C ALA A 35 -8.96 37.16 -12.45
N ALA A 36 -8.18 37.09 -11.35
CA ALA A 36 -8.46 37.62 -10.02
C ALA A 36 -7.19 37.44 -9.18
N SER A 37 -6.71 38.48 -8.53
CA SER A 37 -5.46 38.52 -7.77
C SER A 37 -5.35 37.46 -6.64
N GLY A 38 -6.44 36.82 -6.23
CA GLY A 38 -6.46 35.69 -5.27
C GLY A 38 -6.19 34.32 -5.91
N GLY A 39 -6.53 34.14 -7.18
CA GLY A 39 -6.36 32.85 -7.86
C GLY A 39 -4.91 32.52 -8.23
N LEU A 40 -4.13 33.53 -8.59
CA LEU A 40 -2.70 33.36 -8.92
C LEU A 40 -1.85 33.01 -7.69
N ALA A 41 -2.18 33.57 -6.51
CA ALA A 41 -1.48 33.26 -5.27
C ALA A 41 -1.77 31.83 -4.80
N HIS A 42 -3.00 31.35 -4.98
CA HIS A 42 -3.37 29.97 -4.63
C HIS A 42 -2.77 28.94 -5.59
N ALA A 43 -2.75 29.21 -6.89
CA ALA A 43 -2.08 28.36 -7.87
C ALA A 43 -0.57 28.24 -7.56
N SER A 44 0.08 29.36 -7.21
CA SER A 44 1.48 29.35 -6.79
C SER A 44 1.74 28.53 -5.52
N GLN A 45 0.89 28.64 -4.50
CA GLN A 45 1.02 27.85 -3.26
C GLN A 45 0.80 26.36 -3.48
N TYR A 46 -0.13 26.00 -4.36
CA TYR A 46 -0.37 24.61 -4.72
C TYR A 46 0.82 23.99 -5.47
N ASP A 47 1.42 24.72 -6.40
CA ASP A 47 2.64 24.28 -7.10
C ASP A 47 3.82 24.14 -6.13
N ASP A 48 3.94 25.05 -5.15
CA ASP A 48 4.95 24.95 -4.10
C ASP A 48 4.73 23.72 -3.20
N TYR A 49 3.47 23.41 -2.88
CA TYR A 49 3.09 22.22 -2.12
C TYR A 49 3.48 20.93 -2.87
N VAL A 50 3.12 20.82 -4.14
CA VAL A 50 3.47 19.66 -4.96
C VAL A 50 4.99 19.52 -5.08
N ARG A 51 5.72 20.63 -5.30
CA ARG A 51 7.18 20.64 -5.35
C ARG A 51 7.81 20.23 -4.02
N ALA A 52 7.26 20.70 -2.89
CA ALA A 52 7.74 20.33 -1.57
C ALA A 52 7.61 18.81 -1.33
N ILE A 53 6.50 18.19 -1.76
CA ILE A 53 6.34 16.73 -1.69
C ILE A 53 7.36 16.04 -2.60
N ILE A 54 7.51 16.45 -3.86
CA ILE A 54 8.38 15.78 -4.83
C ILE A 54 9.85 15.83 -4.40
N SER A 55 10.28 16.94 -3.78
CA SER A 55 11.68 17.16 -3.39
C SER A 55 11.99 16.85 -1.93
N ASP A 56 11.01 16.33 -1.18
CA ASP A 56 11.06 16.14 0.28
C ASP A 56 11.53 17.38 1.04
N ASN A 57 11.02 18.56 0.63
CA ASN A 57 11.43 19.83 1.20
C ASN A 57 10.58 20.22 2.41
N GLU A 58 11.02 19.78 3.60
CA GLU A 58 10.38 20.05 4.88
C GLU A 58 10.20 21.55 5.14
N ARG A 59 11.23 22.37 4.87
CA ARG A 59 11.17 23.83 5.14
C ARG A 59 10.11 24.51 4.28
N ALA A 60 10.01 24.12 3.01
CA ALA A 60 8.97 24.65 2.12
C ALA A 60 7.58 24.25 2.63
N MET A 61 7.39 23.01 3.06
CA MET A 61 6.13 22.53 3.61
C MET A 61 5.76 23.26 4.91
N VAL A 62 6.70 23.42 5.85
CA VAL A 62 6.48 24.20 7.09
C VAL A 62 6.05 25.62 6.76
N ASN A 63 6.73 26.30 5.83
CA ASN A 63 6.38 27.65 5.43
C ASN A 63 4.98 27.76 4.80
N LEU A 64 4.57 26.77 4.01
CA LEU A 64 3.23 26.71 3.42
C LEU A 64 2.16 26.61 4.51
N ILE A 65 2.33 25.67 5.45
CA ILE A 65 1.38 25.46 6.55
C ILE A 65 1.33 26.69 7.45
N PHE A 66 2.48 27.31 7.75
CA PHE A 66 2.53 28.54 8.54
C PHE A 66 1.78 29.71 7.89
N ARG A 67 1.73 29.76 6.54
CA ARG A 67 0.93 30.72 5.77
C ARG A 67 -0.56 30.35 5.67
N GLY A 68 -1.01 29.30 6.34
CA GLY A 68 -2.40 28.86 6.34
C GLY A 68 -2.78 27.92 5.20
N PHE A 69 -1.80 27.31 4.51
CA PHE A 69 -2.10 26.27 3.52
C PHE A 69 -2.66 25.01 4.21
N ASP A 70 -3.76 24.45 3.68
CA ASP A 70 -4.40 23.28 4.27
C ASP A 70 -3.52 22.04 4.11
N PRO A 71 -3.05 21.42 5.21
CA PRO A 71 -2.23 20.19 5.16
C PRO A 71 -2.97 18.97 4.59
N ASN A 72 -4.31 19.03 4.49
CA ASN A 72 -5.14 17.97 3.90
C ASN A 72 -5.35 18.15 2.39
N THR A 73 -4.70 19.13 1.77
CA THR A 73 -4.79 19.35 0.33
C THR A 73 -4.43 18.09 -0.44
N ARG A 74 -5.23 17.78 -1.47
CA ARG A 74 -5.00 16.64 -2.36
C ARG A 74 -4.09 17.05 -3.51
N ASP A 75 -3.26 16.11 -3.95
CA ASP A 75 -2.46 16.29 -5.16
C ASP A 75 -3.31 16.16 -6.44
N THR A 76 -2.67 16.32 -7.60
CA THR A 76 -3.32 16.22 -8.92
C THR A 76 -3.92 14.83 -9.22
N ARG A 77 -3.58 13.81 -8.42
CA ARG A 77 -4.12 12.44 -8.50
C ARG A 77 -5.20 12.19 -7.45
N GLY A 78 -5.63 13.23 -6.73
CA GLY A 78 -6.63 13.12 -5.67
C GLY A 78 -6.12 12.41 -4.41
N ARG A 79 -4.80 12.32 -4.20
CA ARG A 79 -4.20 11.72 -3.00
C ARG A 79 -4.06 12.78 -1.92
N PRO A 80 -4.50 12.52 -0.68
CA PRO A 80 -4.19 13.38 0.47
C PRO A 80 -2.68 13.52 0.67
N GLY A 81 -2.23 14.62 1.25
CA GLY A 81 -0.81 14.92 1.43
C GLY A 81 0.00 13.82 2.09
N LEU A 82 -0.52 13.17 3.13
CA LEU A 82 0.14 12.05 3.79
C LEU A 82 0.32 10.84 2.84
N VAL A 83 -0.70 10.52 2.04
CA VAL A 83 -0.63 9.43 1.05
C VAL A 83 0.34 9.79 -0.07
N ALA A 84 0.28 11.03 -0.57
CA ALA A 84 1.16 11.51 -1.64
C ALA A 84 2.64 11.49 -1.21
N ALA A 85 2.95 11.93 0.02
CA ALA A 85 4.29 11.91 0.57
C ALA A 85 4.83 10.48 0.69
N LEU A 86 4.05 9.52 1.20
CA LEU A 86 4.47 8.12 1.28
C LEU A 86 4.63 7.47 -0.10
N HIS A 87 3.78 7.79 -1.07
CA HIS A 87 3.98 7.33 -2.45
C HIS A 87 5.29 7.81 -3.04
N GLN A 88 5.64 9.07 -2.78
CA GLN A 88 6.86 9.69 -3.27
C GLN A 88 8.11 9.25 -2.50
N GLY A 89 7.95 8.78 -1.26
CA GLY A 89 9.05 8.48 -0.35
C GLY A 89 9.57 9.71 0.40
N SER A 90 8.77 10.77 0.46
CA SER A 90 9.10 12.05 1.10
C SER A 90 8.77 12.00 2.58
N LEU A 91 9.65 11.36 3.35
CA LEU A 91 9.41 11.06 4.76
C LEU A 91 9.53 12.30 5.65
N GLY A 92 10.37 13.25 5.29
CA GLY A 92 10.48 14.52 6.00
C GLY A 92 9.20 15.36 5.86
N VAL A 93 8.70 15.51 4.64
CA VAL A 93 7.42 16.17 4.39
C VAL A 93 6.25 15.43 5.04
N PHE A 94 6.26 14.09 5.03
CA PHE A 94 5.28 13.29 5.74
C PHE A 94 5.24 13.62 7.23
N ASP A 95 6.39 13.72 7.88
CA ASP A 95 6.50 14.04 9.31
C ASP A 95 5.97 15.45 9.61
N VAL A 96 6.29 16.44 8.77
CA VAL A 96 5.75 17.81 8.87
C VAL A 96 4.23 17.81 8.76
N LEU A 97 3.68 17.14 7.73
CA LEU A 97 2.24 17.03 7.54
C LEU A 97 1.57 16.32 8.71
N LEU A 98 2.14 15.20 9.17
CA LEU A 98 1.58 14.41 10.25
C LEU A 98 1.51 15.22 11.57
N LYS A 99 2.46 16.13 11.81
CA LYS A 99 2.48 17.01 12.99
C LYS A 99 1.61 18.27 12.84
N SER A 100 1.07 18.51 11.66
CA SER A 100 0.29 19.71 11.39
C SER A 100 -1.07 19.70 12.11
N PRO A 101 -1.52 20.85 12.63
CA PRO A 101 -2.84 20.95 13.23
C PRO A 101 -3.94 20.58 12.23
N GLY A 102 -4.95 19.84 12.68
CA GLY A 102 -6.11 19.47 11.86
C GLY A 102 -5.82 18.43 10.78
N ILE A 103 -4.66 17.76 10.80
CA ILE A 103 -4.35 16.69 9.86
C ILE A 103 -5.32 15.51 10.02
N LYS A 104 -5.83 15.00 8.92
CA LYS A 104 -6.75 13.87 8.85
C LYS A 104 -5.98 12.58 8.55
N VAL A 105 -5.66 11.82 9.57
CA VAL A 105 -4.82 10.60 9.47
C VAL A 105 -5.50 9.45 8.72
N ASN A 106 -6.84 9.47 8.59
CA ASN A 106 -7.62 8.41 7.93
C ASN A 106 -8.10 8.78 6.53
N GLU A 107 -7.72 9.96 6.03
CA GLU A 107 -8.18 10.39 4.71
C GLU A 107 -7.56 9.53 3.60
N ALA A 108 -8.43 8.89 2.80
CA ALA A 108 -8.02 7.97 1.76
C ALA A 108 -7.88 8.65 0.39
N SER A 109 -7.03 8.09 -0.47
CA SER A 109 -6.97 8.44 -1.90
C SER A 109 -8.26 8.05 -2.62
N GLN A 110 -8.40 8.44 -3.89
CA GLN A 110 -9.51 8.00 -4.75
C GLN A 110 -9.56 6.47 -4.92
N GLN A 111 -8.42 5.80 -4.79
CA GLN A 111 -8.28 4.34 -4.82
C GLN A 111 -8.58 3.69 -3.45
N GLY A 112 -8.90 4.48 -2.43
CA GLY A 112 -9.19 4.00 -1.08
C GLY A 112 -7.95 3.76 -0.22
N GLU A 113 -6.75 4.15 -0.66
CA GLU A 113 -5.51 3.97 0.08
C GLU A 113 -5.41 4.98 1.24
N THR A 114 -5.20 4.51 2.46
CA THR A 114 -4.96 5.35 3.64
C THR A 114 -3.46 5.52 3.91
N PRO A 115 -3.06 6.54 4.69
CA PRO A 115 -1.67 6.66 5.11
C PRO A 115 -1.13 5.41 5.81
N LEU A 116 -1.93 4.74 6.66
CA LEU A 116 -1.52 3.50 7.33
C LEU A 116 -1.28 2.36 6.34
N MET A 117 -2.16 2.18 5.34
CA MET A 117 -1.95 1.20 4.27
C MET A 117 -0.63 1.43 3.54
N MET A 118 -0.35 2.68 3.19
CA MET A 118 0.88 3.05 2.50
C MET A 118 2.12 2.82 3.35
N ALA A 119 2.07 3.15 4.66
CA ALA A 119 3.15 2.86 5.58
C ALA A 119 3.42 1.35 5.68
N CYS A 120 2.36 0.54 5.72
CA CYS A 120 2.45 -0.93 5.80
C CYS A 120 3.12 -1.52 4.55
N ILE A 121 2.62 -1.22 3.35
CA ILE A 121 3.17 -1.81 2.10
C ILE A 121 4.60 -1.31 1.80
N LYS A 122 4.97 -0.14 2.29
CA LYS A 122 6.32 0.43 2.14
C LYS A 122 7.30 -0.04 3.23
N GLY A 123 6.85 -0.81 4.21
CA GLY A 123 7.71 -1.33 5.28
C GLY A 123 8.10 -0.29 6.34
N HIS A 124 7.38 0.81 6.45
CA HIS A 124 7.67 1.89 7.40
C HIS A 124 7.05 1.60 8.77
N LEU A 125 7.66 0.68 9.54
CA LEU A 125 7.15 0.25 10.85
C LEU A 125 6.93 1.41 11.83
N ASP A 126 7.88 2.33 11.94
CA ASP A 126 7.78 3.43 12.91
C ASP A 126 6.69 4.44 12.52
N LEU A 127 6.49 4.67 11.22
CA LEU A 127 5.38 5.49 10.75
C LEU A 127 4.03 4.80 10.97
N ALA A 128 3.95 3.47 10.79
CA ALA A 128 2.75 2.71 11.09
C ALA A 128 2.38 2.81 12.58
N LYS A 129 3.36 2.67 13.48
CA LYS A 129 3.16 2.86 14.93
C LYS A 129 2.64 4.26 15.25
N GLU A 130 3.25 5.29 14.67
CA GLU A 130 2.87 6.68 14.93
C GLU A 130 1.47 6.99 14.39
N LEU A 131 1.13 6.48 13.19
CA LEU A 131 -0.21 6.61 12.61
C LEU A 131 -1.27 5.96 13.49
N ILE A 132 -1.04 4.73 13.97
CA ILE A 132 -1.95 4.02 14.88
C ILE A 132 -2.09 4.80 16.19
N ARG A 133 -1.00 5.29 16.78
CA ARG A 133 -1.01 6.13 17.98
C ARG A 133 -1.85 7.40 17.81
N ARG A 134 -1.95 7.93 16.59
CA ARG A 134 -2.78 9.10 16.23
C ARG A 134 -4.19 8.74 15.80
N GLY A 135 -4.62 7.50 15.96
CA GLY A 135 -5.98 7.04 15.67
C GLY A 135 -6.18 6.66 14.20
N ALA A 136 -5.13 6.18 13.51
CA ALA A 136 -5.34 5.57 12.20
C ALA A 136 -6.16 4.28 12.31
N ASP A 137 -7.14 4.14 11.42
CA ASP A 137 -8.03 2.97 11.38
C ASP A 137 -7.26 1.72 10.93
N VAL A 138 -7.12 0.76 11.85
CA VAL A 138 -6.51 -0.54 11.59
C VAL A 138 -7.45 -1.42 10.76
N ASN A 139 -8.75 -1.25 10.96
CA ASN A 139 -9.80 -1.98 10.27
C ASN A 139 -10.68 -1.04 9.44
N ARG A 140 -11.09 -1.51 8.26
CA ARG A 140 -12.04 -0.82 7.41
C ARG A 140 -12.68 -1.79 6.41
N PRO A 141 -13.85 -1.49 5.85
CA PRO A 141 -14.44 -2.32 4.78
C PRO A 141 -13.54 -2.42 3.55
N GLY A 142 -13.47 -3.58 2.95
CA GLY A 142 -12.67 -3.86 1.76
C GLY A 142 -11.18 -4.05 2.07
N TRP A 143 -10.30 -3.41 1.30
CA TRP A 143 -8.86 -3.51 1.52
C TRP A 143 -8.46 -2.88 2.86
N THR A 144 -7.70 -3.61 3.69
CA THR A 144 -7.26 -3.17 5.02
C THR A 144 -5.74 -2.96 5.07
N PRO A 145 -5.19 -2.27 6.09
CA PRO A 145 -3.75 -2.21 6.32
C PRO A 145 -3.08 -3.57 6.38
N LEU A 146 -3.76 -4.61 6.91
CA LEU A 146 -3.21 -5.96 6.97
C LEU A 146 -3.05 -6.59 5.58
N HIS A 147 -4.00 -6.37 4.66
CA HIS A 147 -3.84 -6.77 3.25
C HIS A 147 -2.60 -6.12 2.61
N TYR A 148 -2.42 -4.81 2.84
CA TYR A 148 -1.27 -4.07 2.31
C TYR A 148 0.05 -4.56 2.89
N ALA A 149 0.11 -4.84 4.20
CA ALA A 149 1.28 -5.41 4.84
C ALA A 149 1.65 -6.77 4.24
N THR A 150 0.66 -7.64 4.05
CA THR A 150 0.87 -9.00 3.53
C THR A 150 1.10 -9.06 2.01
N SER A 151 0.94 -7.95 1.29
CA SER A 151 1.23 -7.84 -0.14
C SER A 151 2.70 -7.50 -0.45
N ALA A 152 3.59 -7.52 0.55
CA ALA A 152 5.01 -7.20 0.40
C ALA A 152 5.88 -8.18 1.20
N ASP A 153 7.14 -8.34 0.77
CA ASP A 153 8.18 -9.05 1.52
C ASP A 153 9.36 -8.11 1.74
N LEU A 154 9.26 -7.28 2.77
CA LEU A 154 10.26 -6.31 3.18
C LEU A 154 10.81 -6.67 4.56
N PRO A 155 11.99 -6.19 4.96
CA PRO A 155 12.63 -6.54 6.24
C PRO A 155 11.74 -6.32 7.47
N LYS A 156 10.77 -5.40 7.39
CA LYS A 156 9.86 -5.05 8.49
C LYS A 156 8.44 -5.59 8.33
N THR A 157 8.15 -6.37 7.28
CA THR A 157 6.80 -6.89 7.04
C THR A 157 6.28 -7.71 8.22
N LEU A 158 7.08 -8.62 8.77
CA LEU A 158 6.69 -9.43 9.93
C LEU A 158 6.34 -8.57 11.15
N ASP A 159 7.19 -7.57 11.46
CA ASP A 159 6.97 -6.66 12.58
C ASP A 159 5.69 -5.81 12.40
N ILE A 160 5.40 -5.39 11.14
CA ILE A 160 4.20 -4.63 10.80
C ILE A 160 2.94 -5.49 10.92
N VAL A 161 2.98 -6.72 10.41
CA VAL A 161 1.85 -7.67 10.56
C VAL A 161 1.56 -7.91 12.03
N LYS A 162 2.59 -8.17 12.84
CA LYS A 162 2.45 -8.31 14.29
C LYS A 162 1.85 -7.04 14.93
N LEU A 163 2.38 -5.85 14.60
CA LEU A 163 1.84 -4.57 15.08
C LEU A 163 0.34 -4.44 14.79
N LEU A 164 -0.09 -4.78 13.57
CA LEU A 164 -1.51 -4.68 13.19
C LEU A 164 -2.38 -5.67 13.96
N LEU A 165 -1.94 -6.91 14.13
CA LEU A 165 -2.65 -7.93 14.93
C LEU A 165 -2.73 -7.53 16.41
N ASP A 166 -1.63 -7.02 16.99
CA ASP A 166 -1.59 -6.48 18.36
C ASP A 166 -2.56 -5.30 18.55
N ASN A 167 -2.93 -4.61 17.47
CA ASN A 167 -3.94 -3.53 17.44
C ASN A 167 -5.29 -3.99 16.86
N SER A 168 -5.63 -5.27 17.01
CA SER A 168 -6.93 -5.86 16.69
C SER A 168 -7.30 -5.80 15.20
N ALA A 169 -6.30 -5.92 14.30
CA ALA A 169 -6.58 -6.12 12.88
C ALA A 169 -7.41 -7.41 12.68
N TYR A 170 -8.47 -7.33 11.87
CA TYR A 170 -9.25 -8.51 11.50
C TYR A 170 -8.39 -9.41 10.62
N ILE A 171 -8.00 -10.58 11.19
CA ILE A 171 -7.04 -11.49 10.58
C ILE A 171 -7.54 -12.06 9.25
N ASP A 172 -8.85 -12.34 9.17
CA ASP A 172 -9.54 -12.85 7.99
C ASP A 172 -10.39 -11.78 7.31
N ALA A 173 -9.95 -10.51 7.35
CA ALA A 173 -10.63 -9.44 6.66
C ALA A 173 -10.83 -9.76 5.18
N ASP A 174 -12.04 -9.48 4.67
CA ASP A 174 -12.41 -9.69 3.28
C ASP A 174 -12.12 -8.43 2.44
N SER A 175 -11.32 -8.57 1.40
CA SER A 175 -11.26 -7.59 0.31
C SER A 175 -12.54 -7.64 -0.55
N PRO A 176 -12.78 -6.69 -1.47
CA PRO A 176 -13.98 -6.69 -2.32
C PRO A 176 -14.21 -7.97 -3.13
N ASN A 177 -13.17 -8.77 -3.37
CA ASN A 177 -13.26 -10.05 -4.06
C ASN A 177 -13.09 -11.26 -3.12
N GLY A 178 -13.19 -11.05 -1.79
CA GLY A 178 -13.05 -12.09 -0.78
C GLY A 178 -11.62 -12.60 -0.58
N THR A 179 -10.61 -11.89 -1.07
CA THR A 179 -9.19 -12.24 -0.81
C THR A 179 -8.84 -11.86 0.62
N THR A 180 -8.25 -12.80 1.38
CA THR A 180 -7.81 -12.57 2.76
C THR A 180 -6.34 -12.20 2.85
N PRO A 181 -5.88 -11.61 3.99
CA PRO A 181 -4.46 -11.35 4.22
C PRO A 181 -3.58 -12.60 4.09
N LEU A 182 -4.06 -13.77 4.54
CA LEU A 182 -3.31 -15.03 4.40
C LEU A 182 -3.11 -15.43 2.93
N MET A 183 -4.09 -15.20 2.06
CA MET A 183 -3.97 -15.46 0.62
C MET A 183 -2.86 -14.61 0.00
N LEU A 184 -2.82 -13.31 0.35
CA LEU A 184 -1.76 -12.41 -0.11
C LEU A 184 -0.39 -12.77 0.48
N ALA A 185 -0.33 -13.10 1.77
CA ALA A 185 0.90 -13.56 2.40
C ALA A 185 1.47 -14.81 1.72
N ALA A 186 0.61 -15.77 1.38
CA ALA A 186 1.00 -16.99 0.66
C ALA A 186 1.64 -16.68 -0.71
N GLN A 187 1.19 -15.62 -1.38
CA GLN A 187 1.70 -15.20 -2.67
C GLN A 187 2.96 -14.34 -2.58
N TYR A 188 2.98 -13.37 -1.64
CA TYR A 188 3.95 -12.28 -1.66
C TYR A 188 4.90 -12.23 -0.46
N SER A 189 4.51 -12.71 0.71
CA SER A 189 5.28 -12.54 1.94
C SER A 189 6.22 -13.72 2.24
N SER A 190 7.07 -13.54 3.25
CA SER A 190 7.93 -14.60 3.76
C SER A 190 7.14 -15.71 4.47
N GLU A 191 7.76 -16.87 4.61
CA GLU A 191 7.19 -17.99 5.37
C GLU A 191 6.85 -17.61 6.81
N ALA A 192 7.69 -16.80 7.44
CA ALA A 192 7.47 -16.35 8.82
C ALA A 192 6.17 -15.54 8.99
N VAL A 193 5.77 -14.77 7.98
CA VAL A 193 4.50 -14.02 7.97
C VAL A 193 3.31 -14.99 7.87
N VAL A 194 3.40 -16.00 7.00
CA VAL A 194 2.36 -17.03 6.87
C VAL A 194 2.23 -17.83 8.16
N ASP A 195 3.35 -18.24 8.78
CA ASP A 195 3.36 -18.95 10.05
C ASP A 195 2.75 -18.11 11.18
N LEU A 196 3.07 -16.82 11.23
CA LEU A 196 2.46 -15.91 12.20
C LEU A 196 0.94 -15.86 12.03
N LEU A 197 0.44 -15.63 10.80
CA LEU A 197 -1.00 -15.56 10.54
C LEU A 197 -1.72 -16.86 10.92
N ILE A 198 -1.16 -18.03 10.55
CA ILE A 198 -1.75 -19.33 10.93
C ILE A 198 -1.74 -19.50 12.45
N LYS A 199 -0.64 -19.15 13.13
CA LYS A 199 -0.51 -19.23 14.58
C LYS A 199 -1.52 -18.33 15.31
N GLU A 200 -1.75 -17.13 14.78
CA GLU A 200 -2.72 -16.18 15.35
C GLU A 200 -4.18 -16.47 14.94
N GLY A 201 -4.43 -17.58 14.21
CA GLY A 201 -5.76 -18.12 13.96
C GLY A 201 -6.37 -17.73 12.61
N ALA A 202 -5.57 -17.36 11.61
CA ALA A 202 -6.10 -17.15 10.25
C ALA A 202 -6.70 -18.45 9.69
N ASP A 203 -7.91 -18.38 9.14
CA ASP A 203 -8.62 -19.51 8.56
C ASP A 203 -8.01 -19.91 7.20
N VAL A 204 -7.31 -21.06 7.20
CA VAL A 204 -6.60 -21.57 6.02
C VAL A 204 -7.53 -22.16 4.96
N ILE A 205 -8.80 -22.43 5.29
CA ILE A 205 -9.76 -23.06 4.36
C ILE A 205 -10.60 -22.05 3.59
N LEU A 206 -10.56 -20.77 3.96
CA LEU A 206 -11.32 -19.71 3.29
C LEU A 206 -11.01 -19.67 1.79
N ARG A 207 -12.06 -19.34 1.04
CA ARG A 207 -11.98 -19.19 -0.42
C ARG A 207 -12.46 -17.81 -0.82
N ASN A 208 -11.74 -17.19 -1.73
CA ASN A 208 -12.20 -15.96 -2.35
C ASN A 208 -13.37 -16.21 -3.34
N GLN A 209 -13.92 -15.16 -3.94
CA GLN A 209 -15.04 -15.27 -4.89
C GLN A 209 -14.72 -16.12 -6.14
N ARG A 210 -13.45 -16.35 -6.44
CA ARG A 210 -12.99 -17.24 -7.53
C ARG A 210 -12.78 -18.67 -7.07
N GLY A 211 -13.06 -18.99 -5.79
CA GLY A 211 -12.88 -20.30 -5.19
C GLY A 211 -11.45 -20.63 -4.78
N PHE A 212 -10.52 -19.68 -4.84
CA PHE A 212 -9.11 -19.90 -4.51
C PHE A 212 -8.85 -19.77 -3.01
N THR A 213 -8.06 -20.72 -2.47
CA THR A 213 -7.51 -20.71 -1.12
C THR A 213 -6.13 -20.05 -1.09
N ALA A 214 -5.56 -19.87 0.10
CA ALA A 214 -4.17 -19.41 0.25
C ALA A 214 -3.15 -20.36 -0.44
N ALA A 215 -3.40 -21.67 -0.45
CA ALA A 215 -2.55 -22.63 -1.18
C ALA A 215 -2.60 -22.40 -2.71
N ASP A 216 -3.78 -22.07 -3.25
CA ASP A 216 -3.92 -21.75 -4.68
C ASP A 216 -3.18 -20.45 -5.05
N PHE A 217 -3.14 -19.45 -4.15
CA PHE A 217 -2.35 -18.23 -4.34
C PHE A 217 -0.85 -18.50 -4.36
N ALA A 218 -0.35 -19.39 -3.49
CA ALA A 218 1.06 -19.82 -3.52
C ALA A 218 1.39 -20.58 -4.81
N GLN A 219 0.46 -21.41 -5.29
CA GLN A 219 0.63 -22.17 -6.55
C GLN A 219 0.74 -21.27 -7.78
N GLN A 220 0.03 -20.12 -7.81
CA GLN A 220 0.07 -19.18 -8.93
C GLN A 220 1.45 -18.55 -9.15
N VAL A 221 2.33 -18.61 -8.16
CA VAL A 221 3.70 -18.05 -8.19
C VAL A 221 4.77 -19.11 -7.95
N ASP A 222 4.41 -20.39 -8.19
CA ASP A 222 5.31 -21.56 -8.12
C ASP A 222 6.02 -21.74 -6.76
N ARG A 223 5.39 -21.31 -5.66
CA ARG A 223 5.93 -21.48 -4.30
C ARG A 223 5.56 -22.84 -3.72
N GLN A 224 6.07 -23.90 -4.31
CA GLN A 224 5.66 -25.28 -4.00
C GLN A 224 5.76 -25.63 -2.50
N TYR A 225 6.83 -25.21 -1.81
CA TYR A 225 6.98 -25.44 -0.38
C TYR A 225 5.85 -24.79 0.46
N MET A 226 5.34 -23.63 0.01
CA MET A 226 4.23 -22.93 0.66
C MET A 226 2.90 -23.65 0.37
N VAL A 227 2.73 -24.15 -0.85
CA VAL A 227 1.57 -25.00 -1.23
C VAL A 227 1.49 -26.22 -0.33
N ASP A 228 2.63 -26.93 -0.15
CA ASP A 228 2.68 -28.14 0.68
C ASP A 228 2.36 -27.83 2.15
N LYS A 229 2.94 -26.74 2.68
CA LYS A 229 2.66 -26.24 4.04
C LYS A 229 1.19 -25.95 4.26
N LEU A 230 0.60 -25.09 3.39
CA LEU A 230 -0.80 -24.68 3.50
C LEU A 230 -1.77 -25.88 3.28
N THR A 231 -1.46 -26.76 2.34
CA THR A 231 -2.24 -27.98 2.12
C THR A 231 -2.22 -28.88 3.37
N LYS A 232 -1.07 -28.97 4.04
CA LYS A 232 -0.97 -29.72 5.31
C LYS A 232 -1.81 -29.08 6.40
N ALA A 233 -1.77 -27.75 6.52
CA ALA A 233 -2.59 -27.00 7.48
C ALA A 233 -4.10 -27.18 7.21
N ILE A 234 -4.54 -27.07 5.96
CA ILE A 234 -5.93 -27.31 5.54
C ILE A 234 -6.38 -28.74 5.92
N LYS A 235 -5.53 -29.75 5.68
CA LYS A 235 -5.85 -31.15 6.05
C LYS A 235 -5.96 -31.33 7.57
N ALA A 236 -5.13 -30.65 8.35
CA ALA A 236 -5.18 -30.70 9.81
C ALA A 236 -6.47 -30.09 10.34
N GLU A 237 -6.83 -28.90 9.86
CA GLU A 237 -8.04 -28.19 10.28
C GLU A 237 -9.32 -28.94 9.95
N ARG A 238 -9.42 -29.53 8.75
CA ARG A 238 -10.57 -30.38 8.37
C ARG A 238 -10.74 -31.62 9.23
N LYS A 239 -9.69 -32.13 9.87
CA LYS A 239 -9.78 -33.26 10.80
C LYS A 239 -10.31 -32.82 12.17
N THR A 240 -10.12 -31.58 12.56
CA THR A 240 -10.57 -31.04 13.85
C THR A 240 -11.99 -30.51 13.80
N GLN A 241 -12.50 -30.15 12.61
CA GLN A 241 -13.89 -29.74 12.46
C GLN A 241 -14.80 -30.96 12.57
N PRO A 242 -15.79 -30.97 13.49
CA PRO A 242 -16.77 -32.04 13.54
C PRO A 242 -17.49 -32.11 12.20
N SER A 243 -17.65 -33.33 11.65
CA SER A 243 -18.43 -33.55 10.43
C SER A 243 -19.77 -32.83 10.59
N ARG A 244 -20.02 -31.79 9.78
CA ARG A 244 -21.34 -31.17 9.70
C ARG A 244 -22.31 -32.28 9.33
N GLY A 245 -23.04 -32.76 10.34
CA GLY A 245 -24.07 -33.73 10.15
C GLY A 245 -25.03 -33.23 9.07
N SER A 246 -25.25 -34.06 8.07
CA SER A 246 -26.36 -33.89 7.13
C SER A 246 -27.65 -33.91 7.95
N TRP A 247 -28.23 -32.72 8.11
CA TRP A 247 -29.60 -32.55 8.60
C TRP A 247 -30.56 -32.66 7.41
#